data_988c4bc7d325d8b70272d430e845b729
#
_entry.id   988c4bc7d325d8b70272d430e845b729
#
_cell.length_a   1.000
_cell.length_b   1.000
_cell.length_c   1.000
_cell.angle_alpha   90.00
_cell.angle_beta   90.00
_cell.angle_gamma   90.00
#
_symmetry.space_group_name_H-M   'P 1'
#
loop_
_entity.id
_entity.type
_entity.pdbx_description
1 polymer ?
#
loop_
_entity_poly.entity_id
_entity_poly.type
_entity_poly.pdbx_seq_one_letter_code
_entity_poly.pdbx_strand_id
1 'polypeptide(L)'
;MPGKTESHRESRGVCPGTQPVTVDTPAGRLGLAVCYDVRFPELFRELLAQGAEWFTLPSAFTVPTGLAHWELLLRARAVENLCYMVAPAQSGFHENGRETHGDSLIVEPWGRVLARLPRGTGVITAELDLARLRRLRQDFPAVQHRRLALTAPRQEA
;
A
#
# COMPACT_ATOMS: atom_id res chain seq x y z
N MET A 1 -10.73 6.60 -22.77
CA MET A 1 -11.37 6.86 -21.48
C MET A 1 -12.60 7.70 -21.69
N PRO A 2 -13.80 7.18 -21.66
CA PRO A 2 -14.98 7.99 -21.77
C PRO A 2 -15.49 8.41 -20.40
N GLY A 3 -15.66 9.74 -20.22
CA GLY A 3 -16.71 10.30 -19.43
C GLY A 3 -16.48 10.45 -17.93
N LYS A 4 -16.49 11.70 -17.52
CA LYS A 4 -16.46 12.28 -16.16
C LYS A 4 -15.18 11.97 -15.37
N THR A 5 -14.24 12.87 -15.47
CA THR A 5 -13.13 13.03 -14.52
C THR A 5 -13.72 13.32 -13.14
N GLU A 6 -13.85 12.27 -12.33
CA GLU A 6 -14.10 12.45 -10.90
C GLU A 6 -12.80 13.03 -10.30
N SER A 7 -12.79 14.35 -10.15
CA SER A 7 -11.68 15.07 -9.52
C SER A 7 -11.92 15.10 -8.02
N HIS A 8 -11.24 14.24 -7.28
CA HIS A 8 -11.19 14.32 -5.83
C HIS A 8 -9.94 15.09 -5.41
N ARG A 9 -10.12 16.24 -4.77
CA ARG A 9 -9.04 17.08 -4.26
C ARG A 9 -9.07 17.04 -2.73
N GLU A 10 -8.35 16.06 -2.16
CA GLU A 10 -8.29 15.80 -0.72
C GLU A 10 -7.70 17.00 0.06
N SER A 11 -6.74 17.72 -0.54
CA SER A 11 -6.10 18.91 0.04
C SER A 11 -7.05 20.08 0.34
N ARG A 12 -8.33 19.99 -0.02
CA ARG A 12 -9.35 20.99 0.39
C ARG A 12 -9.82 20.81 1.83
N GLY A 13 -9.66 19.61 2.40
CA GLY A 13 -10.15 19.28 3.74
C GLY A 13 -9.12 18.64 4.65
N VAL A 14 -7.99 18.19 4.10
CA VAL A 14 -6.94 17.48 4.83
C VAL A 14 -5.60 18.15 4.58
N CYS A 15 -4.89 18.47 5.66
CA CYS A 15 -3.52 18.96 5.59
C CYS A 15 -2.58 17.80 5.22
N PRO A 16 -1.74 17.94 4.19
CA PRO A 16 -0.82 16.87 3.81
C PRO A 16 0.23 16.63 4.90
N GLY A 17 0.53 15.35 5.16
CA GLY A 17 1.68 14.97 5.96
C GLY A 17 2.99 15.26 5.23
N THR A 18 4.04 15.50 5.99
CA THR A 18 5.37 15.82 5.44
C THR A 18 6.41 14.75 5.72
N GLN A 19 6.07 13.72 6.51
CA GLN A 19 7.01 12.67 6.91
C GLN A 19 6.35 11.30 6.87
N PRO A 20 7.05 10.26 6.39
CA PRO A 20 6.61 8.88 6.52
C PRO A 20 6.62 8.45 8.00
N VAL A 21 5.65 7.62 8.38
CA VAL A 21 5.46 7.19 9.77
C VAL A 21 5.56 5.68 9.87
N THR A 22 6.39 5.21 10.80
CA THR A 22 6.47 3.80 11.20
C THR A 22 6.12 3.63 12.68
N VAL A 23 5.55 2.47 13.03
CA VAL A 23 5.14 2.12 14.40
C VAL A 23 5.62 0.71 14.74
N ASP A 24 6.19 0.53 15.94
CA ASP A 24 6.52 -0.80 16.44
C ASP A 24 5.26 -1.50 16.93
N THR A 25 5.04 -2.72 16.47
CA THR A 25 3.90 -3.55 16.84
C THR A 25 4.36 -4.95 17.24
N PRO A 26 3.53 -5.75 17.93
CA PRO A 26 3.86 -7.15 18.19
C PRO A 26 4.09 -7.98 16.94
N ALA A 27 3.54 -7.55 15.78
CA ALA A 27 3.71 -8.18 14.48
C ALA A 27 4.86 -7.56 13.66
N GLY A 28 5.84 -6.91 14.30
CA GLY A 28 6.95 -6.24 13.63
C GLY A 28 6.68 -4.76 13.34
N ARG A 29 7.63 -4.11 12.66
CA ARG A 29 7.56 -2.69 12.36
C ARG A 29 6.63 -2.39 11.20
N LEU A 30 5.58 -1.63 11.49
CA LEU A 30 4.52 -1.23 10.56
C LEU A 30 4.85 0.10 9.90
N GLY A 31 4.78 0.18 8.56
CA GLY A 31 4.74 1.43 7.80
C GLY A 31 3.30 1.83 7.48
N LEU A 32 2.96 3.08 7.77
CA LEU A 32 1.61 3.62 7.55
C LEU A 32 1.50 4.28 6.18
N ALA A 33 0.51 3.86 5.40
CA ALA A 33 0.13 4.47 4.14
C ALA A 33 -1.40 4.40 3.97
N VAL A 34 -1.98 5.30 3.18
CA VAL A 34 -3.43 5.39 2.99
C VAL A 34 -3.76 5.56 1.51
N CYS A 35 -4.59 4.67 0.97
CA CYS A 35 -5.31 4.80 -0.30
C CYS A 35 -4.43 5.25 -1.48
N TYR A 36 -4.47 6.54 -1.80
CA TYR A 36 -3.75 7.11 -2.94
C TYR A 36 -2.24 6.99 -2.84
N ASP A 37 -1.71 6.86 -1.62
CA ASP A 37 -0.29 6.70 -1.32
C ASP A 37 0.34 5.51 -2.04
N VAL A 38 -0.44 4.48 -2.37
CA VAL A 38 0.06 3.31 -3.11
C VAL A 38 0.68 3.67 -4.46
N ARG A 39 0.35 4.84 -5.02
CA ARG A 39 0.89 5.31 -6.31
C ARG A 39 2.30 5.85 -6.22
N PHE A 40 2.78 6.13 -5.01
CA PHE A 40 4.08 6.76 -4.75
C PHE A 40 5.08 5.74 -4.18
N PRO A 41 5.87 5.05 -5.00
CA PRO A 41 6.86 4.07 -4.52
C PRO A 41 7.88 4.68 -3.57
N GLU A 42 8.14 5.98 -3.68
CA GLU A 42 9.07 6.71 -2.84
C GLU A 42 8.68 6.63 -1.36
N LEU A 43 7.39 6.78 -1.02
CA LEU A 43 6.91 6.65 0.35
C LEU A 43 7.25 5.28 0.94
N PHE A 44 7.00 4.21 0.20
CA PHE A 44 7.27 2.83 0.66
C PHE A 44 8.76 2.57 0.81
N ARG A 45 9.60 3.21 -0.01
CA ARG A 45 11.06 3.16 0.15
C ARG A 45 11.53 3.87 1.41
N GLU A 46 10.94 5.01 1.75
CA GLU A 46 11.25 5.72 3.00
C GLU A 46 10.77 4.93 4.23
N LEU A 47 9.56 4.38 4.19
CA LEU A 47 9.06 3.50 5.26
C LEU A 47 9.97 2.27 5.45
N LEU A 48 10.43 1.66 4.35
CA LEU A 48 11.40 0.57 4.41
C LEU A 48 12.74 1.02 5.01
N ALA A 49 13.24 2.20 4.65
CA ALA A 49 14.48 2.77 5.21
C ALA A 49 14.37 3.00 6.72
N GLN A 50 13.16 3.27 7.23
CA GLN A 50 12.85 3.35 8.65
C GLN A 50 12.64 1.96 9.30
N GLY A 51 12.86 0.87 8.57
CA GLY A 51 12.82 -0.50 9.08
C GLY A 51 11.47 -1.20 8.97
N ALA A 52 10.51 -0.68 8.21
CA ALA A 52 9.22 -1.36 8.04
C ALA A 52 9.38 -2.80 7.54
N GLU A 53 8.61 -3.70 8.13
CA GLU A 53 8.52 -5.12 7.76
C GLU A 53 7.20 -5.41 7.07
N TRP A 54 6.19 -4.61 7.32
CA TRP A 54 4.90 -4.65 6.67
C TRP A 54 4.29 -3.26 6.56
N PHE A 55 3.35 -3.12 5.61
CA PHE A 55 2.63 -1.89 5.35
C PHE A 55 1.14 -2.10 5.53
N THR A 56 0.43 -1.08 6.01
CA THR A 56 -1.03 -1.02 5.94
C THR A 56 -1.47 0.02 4.92
N LEU A 57 -2.58 -0.26 4.22
CA LEU A 57 -3.12 0.63 3.19
C LEU A 57 -4.65 0.58 3.17
N PRO A 58 -5.34 1.16 4.17
CA PRO A 58 -6.79 1.31 4.11
C PRO A 58 -7.19 2.17 2.90
N SER A 59 -8.21 1.72 2.15
CA SER A 59 -8.51 2.31 0.84
C SER A 59 -9.98 2.26 0.46
N ALA A 60 -10.36 3.16 -0.46
CA ALA A 60 -11.67 3.22 -1.11
C ALA A 60 -11.50 3.56 -2.61
N PHE A 61 -10.85 2.68 -3.36
CA PHE A 61 -10.64 2.87 -4.80
C PHE A 61 -11.97 2.85 -5.56
N THR A 62 -12.09 3.70 -6.59
CA THR A 62 -13.20 3.60 -7.54
C THR A 62 -13.10 2.30 -8.33
N VAL A 63 -14.22 1.77 -8.79
CA VAL A 63 -14.24 0.50 -9.54
C VAL A 63 -13.29 0.51 -10.75
N PRO A 64 -13.27 1.54 -11.63
CA PRO A 64 -12.36 1.54 -12.78
C PRO A 64 -10.88 1.49 -12.40
N THR A 65 -10.46 2.27 -11.39
CA THR A 65 -9.07 2.28 -10.93
C THR A 65 -8.72 1.05 -10.11
N GLY A 66 -9.69 0.49 -9.39
CA GLY A 66 -9.54 -0.76 -8.65
C GLY A 66 -9.24 -1.93 -9.59
N LEU A 67 -10.08 -2.12 -10.59
CA LEU A 67 -9.90 -3.18 -11.59
C LEU A 67 -8.55 -3.11 -12.32
N ALA A 68 -8.08 -1.90 -12.62
CA ALA A 68 -6.85 -1.73 -13.40
C ALA A 68 -5.57 -1.72 -12.56
N HIS A 69 -5.61 -1.21 -11.33
CA HIS A 69 -4.38 -0.86 -10.60
C HIS A 69 -4.24 -1.52 -9.23
N TRP A 70 -5.35 -1.89 -8.56
CA TRP A 70 -5.33 -2.23 -7.13
C TRP A 70 -4.37 -3.36 -6.80
N GLU A 71 -4.65 -4.57 -7.27
CA GLU A 71 -3.81 -5.75 -7.00
C GLU A 71 -2.39 -5.55 -7.52
N LEU A 72 -2.26 -4.99 -8.74
CA LEU A 72 -0.96 -4.76 -9.37
C LEU A 72 -0.06 -3.89 -8.48
N LEU A 73 -0.57 -2.76 -7.99
CA LEU A 73 0.21 -1.84 -7.16
C LEU A 73 0.53 -2.43 -5.79
N LEU A 74 -0.41 -3.10 -5.14
CA LEU A 74 -0.15 -3.75 -3.84
C LEU A 74 0.96 -4.79 -3.94
N ARG A 75 0.90 -5.65 -4.95
CA ARG A 75 1.92 -6.67 -5.19
C ARG A 75 3.28 -6.04 -5.56
N ALA A 76 3.27 -4.96 -6.34
CA ALA A 76 4.49 -4.22 -6.64
C ALA A 76 5.13 -3.66 -5.36
N ARG A 77 4.35 -3.00 -4.48
CA ARG A 77 4.87 -2.46 -3.21
C ARG A 77 5.39 -3.55 -2.29
N ALA A 78 4.74 -4.71 -2.24
CA ALA A 78 5.21 -5.84 -1.46
C ALA A 78 6.57 -6.37 -1.99
N VAL A 79 6.65 -6.66 -3.29
CA VAL A 79 7.82 -7.28 -3.93
C VAL A 79 9.03 -6.35 -3.94
N GLU A 80 8.87 -5.11 -4.38
CA GLU A 80 10.00 -4.19 -4.52
C GLU A 80 10.62 -3.79 -3.18
N ASN A 81 9.85 -3.86 -2.08
CA ASN A 81 10.33 -3.53 -0.74
C ASN A 81 10.62 -4.77 0.12
N LEU A 82 10.32 -5.98 -0.38
CA LEU A 82 10.37 -7.21 0.39
C LEU A 82 9.66 -7.04 1.75
N CYS A 83 8.40 -6.59 1.71
CA CYS A 83 7.54 -6.36 2.87
C CYS A 83 6.19 -7.04 2.68
N TYR A 84 5.50 -7.36 3.78
CA TYR A 84 4.09 -7.70 3.69
C TYR A 84 3.26 -6.45 3.39
N MET A 85 2.12 -6.64 2.71
CA MET A 85 1.12 -5.60 2.48
C MET A 85 -0.22 -6.06 3.02
N VAL A 86 -0.82 -5.27 3.91
CA VAL A 86 -2.16 -5.49 4.48
C VAL A 86 -3.06 -4.34 4.04
N ALA A 87 -3.96 -4.61 3.12
CA ALA A 87 -4.74 -3.58 2.43
C ALA A 87 -6.25 -3.81 2.57
N PRO A 88 -6.87 -3.32 3.65
CA PRO A 88 -8.32 -3.33 3.77
C PRO A 88 -8.93 -2.33 2.77
N ALA A 89 -9.99 -2.76 2.06
CA ALA A 89 -10.61 -1.96 1.02
C ALA A 89 -12.13 -1.93 1.15
N GLN A 90 -12.70 -0.73 1.13
CA GLN A 90 -14.14 -0.54 1.12
C GLN A 90 -14.74 -0.95 -0.23
N SER A 91 -15.86 -1.67 -0.18
CA SER A 91 -16.60 -2.09 -1.36
C SER A 91 -18.07 -1.67 -1.30
N GLY A 92 -18.66 -1.47 -2.45
CA GLY A 92 -20.10 -1.27 -2.60
C GLY A 92 -20.50 0.13 -3.01
N PHE A 93 -21.82 0.33 -3.04
CA PHE A 93 -22.42 1.63 -3.39
C PHE A 93 -22.54 2.51 -2.15
N HIS A 94 -22.23 3.79 -2.33
CA HIS A 94 -22.35 4.83 -1.33
C HIS A 94 -23.53 5.75 -1.65
N GLU A 95 -24.09 6.42 -0.63
CA GLU A 95 -25.27 7.31 -0.77
C GLU A 95 -25.08 8.41 -1.81
N ASN A 96 -23.86 8.84 -2.04
CA ASN A 96 -23.51 9.85 -3.05
C ASN A 96 -23.47 9.30 -4.50
N GLY A 97 -23.89 8.04 -4.74
CA GLY A 97 -23.90 7.38 -6.04
C GLY A 97 -22.55 6.84 -6.50
N ARG A 98 -21.51 6.93 -5.67
CA ARG A 98 -20.19 6.38 -5.95
C ARG A 98 -20.14 4.88 -5.64
N GLU A 99 -19.45 4.11 -6.47
CA GLU A 99 -19.15 2.72 -6.18
C GLU A 99 -17.65 2.53 -5.93
N THR A 100 -17.31 1.81 -4.85
CA THR A 100 -15.94 1.42 -4.53
C THR A 100 -15.67 -0.04 -4.84
N HIS A 101 -14.42 -0.30 -5.24
CA HIS A 101 -13.97 -1.59 -5.78
C HIS A 101 -14.00 -2.71 -4.75
N GLY A 102 -13.55 -2.44 -3.52
CA GLY A 102 -13.30 -3.45 -2.52
C GLY A 102 -11.98 -4.18 -2.76
N ASP A 103 -12.03 -5.51 -2.63
CA ASP A 103 -10.91 -6.39 -2.85
C ASP A 103 -9.80 -6.24 -1.80
N SER A 104 -10.18 -6.37 -0.51
CA SER A 104 -9.19 -6.40 0.59
C SER A 104 -8.19 -7.53 0.38
N LEU A 105 -6.90 -7.23 0.51
CA LEU A 105 -5.80 -8.16 0.23
C LEU A 105 -4.76 -8.18 1.35
N ILE A 106 -4.20 -9.37 1.59
CA ILE A 106 -2.94 -9.53 2.31
C ILE A 106 -1.94 -10.17 1.35
N VAL A 107 -0.81 -9.51 1.12
CA VAL A 107 0.23 -9.94 0.16
C VAL A 107 1.54 -10.17 0.89
N GLU A 108 2.22 -11.28 0.59
CA GLU A 108 3.53 -11.59 1.15
C GLU A 108 4.68 -10.91 0.36
N PRO A 109 5.89 -10.86 0.92
CA PRO A 109 7.04 -10.18 0.32
C PRO A 109 7.47 -10.67 -1.07
N TRP A 110 7.09 -11.89 -1.46
CA TRP A 110 7.36 -12.45 -2.80
C TRP A 110 6.21 -12.22 -3.79
N GLY A 111 5.16 -11.48 -3.37
CA GLY A 111 4.05 -11.06 -4.22
C GLY A 111 2.87 -12.04 -4.29
N ARG A 112 2.89 -13.13 -3.52
CA ARG A 112 1.75 -14.03 -3.43
C ARG A 112 0.65 -13.42 -2.56
N VAL A 113 -0.59 -13.47 -3.01
CA VAL A 113 -1.76 -13.12 -2.19
C VAL A 113 -2.02 -14.23 -1.19
N LEU A 114 -1.96 -13.91 0.10
CA LEU A 114 -2.19 -14.84 1.21
C LEU A 114 -3.68 -14.96 1.56
N ALA A 115 -4.39 -13.84 1.51
CA ALA A 115 -5.82 -13.78 1.80
C ALA A 115 -6.48 -12.69 0.96
N ARG A 116 -7.75 -12.91 0.61
CA ARG A 116 -8.54 -12.01 -0.24
C ARG A 116 -10.00 -11.99 0.16
N LEU A 117 -10.59 -10.81 0.23
CA LEU A 117 -12.03 -10.59 0.31
C LEU A 117 -12.46 -9.67 -0.83
N PRO A 118 -13.00 -10.21 -1.93
CA PRO A 118 -13.29 -9.43 -3.14
C PRO A 118 -14.32 -8.33 -2.90
N ARG A 119 -15.43 -8.64 -2.25
CA ARG A 119 -16.52 -7.68 -1.95
C ARG A 119 -17.26 -8.09 -0.68
N GLY A 120 -18.00 -7.12 -0.14
CA GLY A 120 -18.85 -7.33 1.02
C GLY A 120 -18.15 -7.08 2.35
N THR A 121 -18.88 -7.35 3.44
CA THR A 121 -18.39 -7.20 4.80
C THR A 121 -17.73 -8.50 5.27
N GLY A 122 -16.55 -8.40 5.86
CA GLY A 122 -15.84 -9.57 6.38
C GLY A 122 -14.46 -9.22 6.93
N VAL A 123 -13.80 -10.26 7.45
CA VAL A 123 -12.43 -10.19 7.96
C VAL A 123 -11.60 -11.25 7.26
N ILE A 124 -10.41 -10.87 6.86
CA ILE A 124 -9.37 -11.80 6.39
C ILE A 124 -8.18 -11.74 7.31
N THR A 125 -7.53 -12.87 7.51
CA THR A 125 -6.34 -13.00 8.35
C THR A 125 -5.24 -13.76 7.61
N ALA A 126 -3.99 -13.44 7.95
CA ALA A 126 -2.82 -14.22 7.50
C ALA A 126 -1.73 -14.12 8.56
N GLU A 127 -0.86 -15.12 8.58
CA GLU A 127 0.34 -15.10 9.39
C GLU A 127 1.45 -14.27 8.70
N LEU A 128 2.09 -13.38 9.45
CA LEU A 128 3.27 -12.63 9.02
C LEU A 128 4.52 -13.31 9.59
N ASP A 129 5.13 -14.22 8.83
CA ASP A 129 6.39 -14.88 9.22
C ASP A 129 7.57 -13.93 9.06
N LEU A 130 7.88 -13.19 10.11
CA LEU A 130 8.98 -12.21 10.12
C LEU A 130 10.36 -12.90 10.07
N ALA A 131 10.49 -14.12 10.56
CA ALA A 131 11.73 -14.86 10.48
C ALA A 131 12.03 -15.22 9.01
N ARG A 132 11.02 -15.68 8.28
CA ARG A 132 11.10 -15.93 6.84
C ARG A 132 11.38 -14.64 6.06
N LEU A 133 10.72 -13.54 6.42
CA LEU A 133 10.96 -12.22 5.80
C LEU A 133 12.44 -11.82 5.92
N ARG A 134 13.01 -11.93 7.13
CA ARG A 134 14.40 -11.54 7.38
C ARG A 134 15.38 -12.42 6.63
N ARG A 135 15.15 -13.75 6.58
CA ARG A 135 15.94 -14.66 5.73
C ARG A 135 15.84 -14.29 4.26
N LEU A 136 14.62 -14.03 3.75
CA LEU A 136 14.42 -13.63 2.37
C LEU A 136 15.23 -12.38 2.00
N ARG A 137 15.28 -11.37 2.88
CA ARG A 137 16.07 -10.14 2.67
C ARG A 137 17.59 -10.41 2.69
N GLN A 138 18.05 -11.42 3.41
CA GLN A 138 19.45 -11.85 3.42
C GLN A 138 19.79 -12.62 2.14
N ASP A 139 18.94 -13.56 1.74
CA ASP A 139 19.16 -14.43 0.58
C ASP A 139 18.96 -13.70 -0.75
N PHE A 140 18.08 -12.70 -0.78
CA PHE A 140 17.79 -11.86 -1.94
C PHE A 140 17.88 -10.37 -1.58
N PRO A 141 19.09 -9.82 -1.44
CA PRO A 141 19.31 -8.45 -0.95
C PRO A 141 19.05 -7.35 -2.01
N ALA A 142 18.03 -7.52 -2.86
CA ALA A 142 17.72 -6.62 -3.98
C ALA A 142 17.58 -5.15 -3.55
N VAL A 143 17.01 -4.91 -2.37
CA VAL A 143 16.84 -3.55 -1.82
C VAL A 143 18.19 -2.88 -1.56
N GLN A 144 19.24 -3.64 -1.16
CA GLN A 144 20.57 -3.12 -0.86
C GLN A 144 21.38 -2.79 -2.14
N HIS A 145 20.99 -3.37 -3.27
CA HIS A 145 21.66 -3.12 -4.55
C HIS A 145 21.27 -1.77 -5.19
N ARG A 146 20.37 -1.04 -4.57
CA ARG A 146 19.94 0.29 -5.04
C ARG A 146 21.10 1.27 -5.01
N ARG A 147 21.33 1.96 -6.14
CA ARG A 147 22.41 2.96 -6.31
C ARG A 147 21.92 4.39 -6.24
N LEU A 148 20.63 4.61 -6.57
CA LEU A 148 20.05 5.94 -6.56
C LEU A 148 19.46 6.23 -5.18
N ALA A 149 19.82 7.37 -4.60
CA ALA A 149 19.15 7.92 -3.42
C ALA A 149 17.82 8.56 -3.83
N LEU A 150 16.85 8.55 -2.90
CA LEU A 150 15.65 9.36 -3.07
C LEU A 150 16.04 10.83 -2.87
N THR A 151 15.76 11.66 -3.88
CA THR A 151 15.89 13.11 -3.75
C THR A 151 14.50 13.68 -3.41
N ALA A 152 14.45 14.60 -2.44
CA ALA A 152 13.24 15.33 -2.18
C ALA A 152 12.73 16.01 -3.46
N PRO A 153 11.42 16.05 -3.73
CA PRO A 153 10.88 16.79 -4.85
C PRO A 153 11.31 18.26 -4.73
N ARG A 154 11.70 18.87 -5.86
CA ARG A 154 11.95 20.32 -5.90
C ARG A 154 10.64 20.98 -5.48
N GLN A 155 10.68 21.78 -4.42
CA GLN A 155 9.60 22.71 -4.12
C GLN A 155 9.59 23.74 -5.25
N GLU A 156 8.57 23.66 -6.11
CA GLU A 156 8.31 24.77 -7.01
C GLU A 156 7.79 25.92 -6.14
N ALA A 157 8.48 27.05 -6.23
CA ALA A 157 8.18 28.28 -5.54
C ALA A 157 6.91 28.92 -6.09
#